data_8a7dcb6ea37e5035b8ab7ba419ae34e5
#
_entry.id   8a7dcb6ea37e5035b8ab7ba419ae34e5
#
_cell.length_a   1.000
_cell.length_b   1.000
_cell.length_c   1.000
_cell.angle_alpha   90.00
_cell.angle_beta   90.00
_cell.angle_gamma   90.00
#
_symmetry.space_group_name_H-M   'P 1'
#
loop_
_entity.id
_entity.type
_entity.pdbx_description
1 polymer ?
#
loop_
_entity_poly.entity_id
_entity_poly.type
_entity_poly.pdbx_seq_one_letter_code
_entity_poly.pdbx_strand_id
1 'polypeptide(L)'
;NLNPGSNTIKFEGYGSGFFKLSGKKIKTPILIFPDRYIAIKSNKKNNIKNEIINYSNEYKIDLIIYGNPLGLESSKDLITKELNSLNIPLEIMNTDAACRTWTVLVSEGRCVCAFIKPQR
;
A
#
# COMPACT_ATOMS: atom_id res chain seq x y z
N ASN A 1 9.98 15.82 -11.56
CA ASN A 1 9.75 15.39 -10.19
C ASN A 1 8.40 14.73 -10.06
N LEU A 2 8.39 13.52 -9.53
CA LEU A 2 7.21 12.69 -9.51
C LEU A 2 6.55 12.57 -8.14
N ASN A 3 6.96 13.40 -7.20
CA ASN A 3 6.33 13.42 -5.88
C ASN A 3 4.92 13.97 -5.99
N PRO A 4 3.93 13.26 -5.48
CA PRO A 4 2.54 13.73 -5.52
C PRO A 4 2.27 14.95 -4.65
N GLY A 5 3.28 15.52 -4.03
CA GLY A 5 3.12 16.73 -3.24
C GLY A 5 3.94 16.70 -1.98
N SER A 6 3.92 17.84 -1.29
CA SER A 6 4.70 17.99 -0.06
C SER A 6 4.02 17.35 1.14
N ASN A 7 2.71 17.03 1.05
CA ASN A 7 1.94 16.49 2.16
C ASN A 7 1.86 14.97 2.04
N THR A 8 2.94 14.30 2.44
CA THR A 8 2.92 12.85 2.45
C THR A 8 2.22 12.34 3.70
N ILE A 9 1.52 11.22 3.53
CA ILE A 9 0.88 10.55 4.65
C ILE A 9 1.95 9.81 5.46
N LYS A 10 1.76 9.74 6.76
CA LYS A 10 2.68 9.05 7.65
C LYS A 10 1.96 8.01 8.48
N PHE A 11 2.57 6.85 8.60
CA PHE A 11 2.14 5.90 9.61
C PHE A 11 2.51 6.47 10.99
N GLU A 12 1.50 6.68 11.81
CA GLU A 12 1.69 7.13 13.20
C GLU A 12 1.86 5.94 14.12
N GLY A 13 1.48 4.77 13.65
CA GLY A 13 1.64 3.52 14.38
C GLY A 13 0.95 2.39 13.65
N TYR A 14 1.29 1.20 14.02
CA TYR A 14 0.63 -0.01 13.55
C TYR A 14 0.87 -1.11 14.57
N GLY A 15 -0.06 -2.05 14.61
CA GLY A 15 0.05 -3.15 15.55
C GLY A 15 -0.88 -4.27 15.14
N SER A 16 -1.21 -5.10 16.11
CA SER A 16 -2.09 -6.24 15.86
C SER A 16 -3.46 -5.75 15.43
N GLY A 17 -3.80 -5.99 14.17
CA GLY A 17 -5.13 -5.70 13.64
C GLY A 17 -5.40 -4.25 13.28
N PHE A 18 -4.40 -3.36 13.30
CA PHE A 18 -4.70 -1.96 13.00
C PHE A 18 -3.52 -1.19 12.42
N PHE A 19 -3.85 -0.08 11.77
CA PHE A 19 -2.92 0.99 11.38
C PHE A 19 -3.42 2.29 11.98
N LYS A 20 -2.49 3.20 12.28
CA LYS A 20 -2.86 4.55 12.69
C LYS A 20 -2.32 5.53 11.67
N LEU A 21 -3.23 6.21 10.97
CA LEU A 21 -2.92 7.14 9.90
C LEU A 21 -3.74 8.41 10.10
N SER A 22 -3.07 9.56 10.06
CA SER A 22 -3.74 10.87 10.14
C SER A 22 -4.69 10.95 11.33
N GLY A 23 -4.27 10.45 12.48
CA GLY A 23 -5.06 10.48 13.71
C GLY A 23 -6.18 9.46 13.79
N LYS A 24 -6.34 8.61 12.78
CA LYS A 24 -7.41 7.60 12.74
C LYS A 24 -6.83 6.20 12.90
N LYS A 25 -7.55 5.39 13.66
CA LYS A 25 -7.23 3.97 13.81
C LYS A 25 -8.04 3.19 12.77
N ILE A 26 -7.32 2.50 11.89
CA ILE A 26 -7.94 1.79 10.76
C ILE A 26 -7.71 0.30 10.94
N LYS A 27 -8.80 -0.47 10.95
CA LYS A 27 -8.76 -1.91 11.22
C LYS A 27 -8.93 -2.77 9.98
N THR A 28 -8.95 -2.16 8.80
CA THR A 28 -9.09 -2.87 7.53
C THR A 28 -7.77 -2.84 6.77
N PRO A 29 -7.63 -3.65 5.72
CA PRO A 29 -6.54 -3.44 4.79
C PRO A 29 -6.58 -2.02 4.22
N ILE A 30 -5.43 -1.52 3.81
CA ILE A 30 -5.31 -0.18 3.23
C ILE A 30 -4.57 -0.26 1.91
N LEU A 31 -4.95 0.63 1.01
CA LEU A 31 -4.17 0.93 -0.18
C LEU A 31 -3.63 2.34 0.00
N ILE A 32 -2.31 2.47 0.13
CA ILE A 32 -1.70 3.74 0.48
C ILE A 32 -0.78 4.22 -0.64
N PHE A 33 -0.92 5.50 -0.98
CA PHE A 33 -0.08 6.24 -1.92
C PHE A 33 0.65 7.34 -1.14
N PRO A 34 1.65 7.98 -1.70
CA PRO A 34 2.39 9.00 -0.93
C PRO A 34 1.52 10.08 -0.30
N ASP A 35 0.42 10.48 -0.96
CA ASP A 35 -0.39 11.60 -0.52
C ASP A 35 -1.82 11.23 -0.09
N ARG A 36 -2.21 9.97 -0.17
CA ARG A 36 -3.58 9.56 0.15
C ARG A 36 -3.64 8.06 0.43
N TYR A 37 -4.70 7.64 1.09
CA TYR A 37 -4.95 6.23 1.30
C TYR A 37 -6.44 5.91 1.19
N ILE A 38 -6.72 4.64 0.95
CA ILE A 38 -8.08 4.11 0.87
C ILE A 38 -8.18 2.94 1.84
N ALA A 39 -9.13 3.01 2.76
CA ALA A 39 -9.44 1.88 3.63
C ALA A 39 -10.30 0.89 2.84
N ILE A 40 -9.88 -0.36 2.77
CA ILE A 40 -10.53 -1.37 1.95
C ILE A 40 -11.54 -2.12 2.82
N LYS A 41 -12.82 -1.87 2.59
CA LYS A 41 -13.89 -2.49 3.37
C LYS A 41 -14.42 -3.72 2.65
N SER A 42 -14.64 -4.79 3.40
CA SER A 42 -15.02 -6.09 2.83
C SER A 42 -16.36 -6.07 2.11
N ASN A 43 -17.26 -5.16 2.49
CA ASN A 43 -18.59 -5.08 1.89
C ASN A 43 -18.65 -4.15 0.67
N LYS A 44 -17.53 -3.62 0.23
CA LYS A 44 -17.46 -2.80 -0.98
C LYS A 44 -16.56 -3.49 -1.98
N LYS A 45 -16.97 -3.38 -3.25
CA LYS A 45 -16.13 -3.88 -4.33
C LYS A 45 -15.04 -2.85 -4.63
N ASN A 46 -14.08 -2.78 -3.74
CA ASN A 46 -12.90 -1.97 -4.02
C ASN A 46 -12.07 -2.74 -5.03
N ASN A 47 -11.86 -2.15 -6.17
CA ASN A 47 -10.98 -2.73 -7.15
C ASN A 47 -9.61 -2.10 -6.98
N ILE A 48 -8.74 -2.80 -6.27
CA ILE A 48 -7.39 -2.31 -5.96
C ILE A 48 -6.64 -1.98 -7.23
N LYS A 49 -6.75 -2.85 -8.24
CA LYS A 49 -6.09 -2.66 -9.52
C LYS A 49 -6.53 -1.35 -10.18
N ASN A 50 -7.84 -1.08 -10.21
CA ASN A 50 -8.36 0.14 -10.82
C ASN A 50 -7.90 1.39 -10.08
N GLU A 51 -7.83 1.33 -8.75
CA GLU A 51 -7.35 2.45 -7.97
C GLU A 51 -5.89 2.77 -8.29
N ILE A 52 -5.07 1.73 -8.46
CA ILE A 52 -3.67 1.91 -8.82
C ILE A 52 -3.56 2.48 -10.22
N ILE A 53 -4.35 1.97 -11.17
CA ILE A 53 -4.36 2.49 -12.54
C ILE A 53 -4.75 3.96 -12.56
N ASN A 54 -5.79 4.33 -11.80
CA ASN A 54 -6.21 5.73 -11.73
C ASN A 54 -5.11 6.64 -11.21
N TYR A 55 -4.42 6.19 -10.16
CA TYR A 55 -3.32 6.97 -9.62
C TYR A 55 -2.18 7.09 -10.62
N SER A 56 -1.90 6.01 -11.36
CA SER A 56 -0.81 5.99 -12.34
C SER A 56 -1.09 6.87 -13.56
N ASN A 57 -2.32 7.29 -13.78
CA ASN A 57 -2.64 8.26 -14.82
C ASN A 57 -2.11 9.65 -14.48
N GLU A 58 -1.86 9.90 -13.21
CA GLU A 58 -1.44 11.20 -12.70
C GLU A 58 0.04 11.19 -12.28
N TYR A 59 0.48 10.09 -11.68
CA TYR A 59 1.83 9.96 -11.14
C TYR A 59 2.42 8.62 -11.56
N LYS A 60 3.69 8.63 -11.94
CA LYS A 60 4.37 7.39 -12.30
C LYS A 60 4.74 6.62 -11.03
N ILE A 61 4.15 5.45 -10.86
CA ILE A 61 4.42 4.59 -9.71
C ILE A 61 5.68 3.79 -9.99
N ASP A 62 6.66 3.88 -9.08
CA ASP A 62 7.94 3.19 -9.21
C ASP A 62 7.90 1.76 -8.70
N LEU A 63 7.06 1.50 -7.73
CA LEU A 63 7.04 0.23 -7.02
C LEU A 63 5.69 0.02 -6.35
N ILE A 64 5.20 -1.21 -6.38
CA ILE A 64 4.05 -1.64 -5.59
C ILE A 64 4.58 -2.57 -4.49
N ILE A 65 4.17 -2.32 -3.26
CA ILE A 65 4.45 -3.20 -2.13
C ILE A 65 3.16 -3.92 -1.76
N TYR A 66 3.22 -5.23 -1.63
CA TYR A 66 2.12 -6.02 -1.06
C TYR A 66 2.58 -6.52 0.31
N GLY A 67 1.97 -5.95 1.35
CA GLY A 67 2.27 -6.34 2.73
C GLY A 67 1.13 -7.17 3.30
N ASN A 68 1.46 -8.30 3.93
CA ASN A 68 0.45 -9.15 4.54
C ASN A 68 1.11 -10.04 5.61
N PRO A 69 0.33 -10.60 6.55
CA PRO A 69 0.92 -11.37 7.64
C PRO A 69 1.73 -12.59 7.19
N LEU A 70 1.43 -13.15 6.02
CA LEU A 70 2.13 -14.34 5.50
C LEU A 70 3.42 -14.00 4.74
N GLY A 71 3.61 -12.72 4.39
CA GLY A 71 4.79 -12.32 3.63
C GLY A 71 4.89 -13.05 2.30
N LEU A 72 6.06 -13.56 1.97
CA LEU A 72 6.31 -14.22 0.69
C LEU A 72 5.48 -15.47 0.45
N GLU A 73 4.90 -16.07 1.49
CA GLU A 73 4.01 -17.22 1.31
C GLU A 73 2.75 -16.86 0.52
N SER A 74 2.45 -15.57 0.39
CA SER A 74 1.30 -15.11 -0.39
C SER A 74 1.62 -14.91 -1.88
N SER A 75 2.82 -15.26 -2.33
CA SER A 75 3.26 -14.94 -3.70
C SER A 75 2.41 -15.56 -4.80
N LYS A 76 1.56 -16.52 -4.48
CA LYS A 76 0.67 -17.17 -5.45
C LYS A 76 -0.80 -16.83 -5.24
N ASP A 77 -1.13 -15.93 -4.33
CA ASP A 77 -2.53 -15.59 -4.09
C ASP A 77 -3.10 -14.71 -5.21
N LEU A 78 -4.42 -14.50 -5.18
CA LEU A 78 -5.11 -13.74 -6.22
C LEU A 78 -4.68 -12.29 -6.26
N ILE A 79 -4.38 -11.70 -5.11
CA ILE A 79 -3.93 -10.30 -5.04
C ILE A 79 -2.60 -10.16 -5.76
N THR A 80 -1.67 -11.08 -5.52
CA THR A 80 -0.35 -11.06 -6.17
C THR A 80 -0.51 -11.14 -7.69
N LYS A 81 -1.37 -12.03 -8.18
CA LYS A 81 -1.61 -12.15 -9.62
C LYS A 81 -2.19 -10.87 -10.20
N GLU A 82 -3.11 -10.27 -9.50
CA GLU A 82 -3.74 -9.03 -9.93
C GLU A 82 -2.72 -7.88 -10.00
N LEU A 83 -1.89 -7.75 -8.98
CA LEU A 83 -0.89 -6.70 -8.94
C LEU A 83 0.20 -6.91 -10.00
N ASN A 84 0.61 -8.16 -10.22
CA ASN A 84 1.59 -8.45 -11.25
C ASN A 84 1.12 -8.09 -12.65
N SER A 85 -0.18 -8.10 -12.90
CA SER A 85 -0.72 -7.77 -14.21
C SER A 85 -0.54 -6.30 -14.59
N LEU A 86 -0.15 -5.46 -13.65
CA LEU A 86 0.02 -4.03 -13.88
C LEU A 86 1.37 -3.66 -14.50
N ASN A 87 2.30 -4.59 -14.56
CA ASN A 87 3.65 -4.37 -15.12
C ASN A 87 4.42 -3.27 -14.38
N ILE A 88 4.16 -3.13 -13.09
CA ILE A 88 4.92 -2.26 -12.19
C ILE A 88 5.69 -3.19 -11.26
N PRO A 89 6.96 -2.92 -10.96
CA PRO A 89 7.69 -3.77 -10.02
C PRO A 89 6.90 -4.02 -8.75
N LEU A 90 6.88 -5.26 -8.28
CA LEU A 90 6.12 -5.68 -7.11
C LEU A 90 7.03 -6.36 -6.11
N GLU A 91 6.96 -5.96 -4.86
CA GLU A 91 7.64 -6.62 -3.76
C GLU A 91 6.62 -7.07 -2.72
N ILE A 92 6.78 -8.29 -2.24
CA ILE A 92 5.89 -8.89 -1.25
C ILE A 92 6.67 -9.07 0.04
N MET A 93 6.08 -8.65 1.15
CA MET A 93 6.73 -8.74 2.44
C MET A 93 5.69 -8.81 3.56
N ASN A 94 6.14 -9.08 4.78
CA ASN A 94 5.21 -9.08 5.89
C ASN A 94 4.72 -7.65 6.18
N THR A 95 3.65 -7.55 6.97
CA THR A 95 2.97 -6.28 7.24
C THR A 95 3.91 -5.22 7.81
N ASP A 96 4.70 -5.57 8.82
CA ASP A 96 5.57 -4.59 9.47
C ASP A 96 6.66 -4.10 8.54
N ALA A 97 7.27 -5.02 7.78
CA ALA A 97 8.27 -4.66 6.79
C ALA A 97 7.68 -3.74 5.72
N ALA A 98 6.44 -4.01 5.29
CA ALA A 98 5.78 -3.19 4.28
C ALA A 98 5.59 -1.76 4.77
N CYS A 99 5.13 -1.59 6.00
CA CYS A 99 4.95 -0.25 6.58
C CYS A 99 6.27 0.51 6.64
N ARG A 100 7.34 -0.15 7.09
CA ARG A 100 8.65 0.48 7.21
C ARG A 100 9.24 0.81 5.84
N THR A 101 9.17 -0.14 4.91
CA THR A 101 9.75 0.04 3.58
C THR A 101 9.04 1.16 2.83
N TRP A 102 7.70 1.16 2.85
CA TRP A 102 6.93 2.23 2.22
C TRP A 102 7.32 3.59 2.80
N THR A 103 7.40 3.69 4.11
CA THR A 103 7.72 4.94 4.79
C THR A 103 9.09 5.47 4.37
N VAL A 104 10.10 4.60 4.36
CA VAL A 104 11.45 5.00 3.98
C VAL A 104 11.51 5.47 2.53
N LEU A 105 10.95 4.68 1.61
CA LEU A 105 11.02 5.00 0.19
C LEU A 105 10.28 6.29 -0.16
N VAL A 106 9.11 6.50 0.44
CA VAL A 106 8.35 7.72 0.20
C VAL A 106 9.08 8.93 0.78
N SER A 107 9.73 8.77 1.94
CA SER A 107 10.52 9.85 2.52
C SER A 107 11.73 10.21 1.65
N GLU A 108 12.18 9.30 0.81
CA GLU A 108 13.26 9.53 -0.15
C GLU A 108 12.76 10.13 -1.46
N GLY A 109 11.50 10.46 -1.54
CA GLY A 109 10.93 11.08 -2.73
C GLY A 109 10.45 10.11 -3.79
N ARG A 110 10.39 8.82 -3.50
CA ARG A 110 9.92 7.83 -4.47
C ARG A 110 8.39 7.73 -4.44
N CYS A 111 7.82 7.46 -5.60
CA CYS A 111 6.38 7.27 -5.74
C CYS A 111 6.07 5.78 -5.59
N VAL A 112 5.75 5.38 -4.37
CA VAL A 112 5.49 3.97 -4.03
C VAL A 112 4.07 3.83 -3.51
N CYS A 113 3.33 2.87 -4.04
CA CYS A 113 2.06 2.51 -3.43
C CYS A 113 2.17 1.15 -2.75
N ALA A 114 1.32 0.93 -1.76
CA ALA A 114 1.32 -0.33 -1.03
C ALA A 114 -0.10 -0.77 -0.72
N PHE A 115 -0.37 -2.04 -0.92
CA PHE A 115 -1.57 -2.67 -0.40
C PHE A 115 -1.15 -3.49 0.81
N ILE A 116 -1.64 -3.13 1.98
CA ILE A 116 -1.17 -3.73 3.23
C ILE A 116 -2.34 -4.25 4.04
N LYS A 117 -2.27 -5.51 4.42
CA LYS A 117 -3.24 -6.13 5.33
C LYS A 117 -2.70 -6.00 6.75
N PRO A 118 -3.56 -5.71 7.74
CA PRO A 118 -3.08 -5.56 9.13
C PRO A 118 -2.56 -6.88 9.67
N GLN A 119 -1.65 -6.79 10.64
CA GLN A 119 -1.20 -7.97 11.40
C GLN A 119 -2.39 -8.58 12.14
N ARG A 120 -2.30 -9.86 12.38
CA ARG A 120 -3.32 -10.56 13.15
C ARG A 120 -3.14 -10.39 14.64
#